data_d412d0a3a9d009f2454089dbc6ea2dcc
#
_entry.id   d412d0a3a9d009f2454089dbc6ea2dcc
#
_cell.length_a   1.000
_cell.length_b   1.000
_cell.length_c   1.000
_cell.angle_alpha   90.00
_cell.angle_beta   90.00
_cell.angle_gamma   90.00
#
_symmetry.space_group_name_H-M   'P 1'
#
loop_
_entity.id
_entity.type
_entity.pdbx_description
1 polymer ?
#
loop_
_entity_poly.entity_id
_entity_poly.type
_entity_poly.pdbx_seq_one_letter_code
_entity_poly.pdbx_strand_id
1 'polypeptide(L)'
;MTTLAATTRHQRWPSNRSEVLADLDVPFGDLVRDLALPVERLTDDLGELDVAAARLGRSRQVWFYHYVADPVPSTLVRVDRGDLDASTLADLRDALGGDVPVVWQNPEAGEPDRAGADGTADPGGFAAAGA
;
A
#
# COMPACT_ATOMS: atom_id res chain seq x y z
N MET A 1 17.10 8.74 2.24
CA MET A 1 16.27 7.76 2.99
C MET A 1 14.87 8.28 3.16
N THR A 2 13.89 7.43 2.89
CA THR A 2 12.50 7.81 3.00
C THR A 2 11.98 7.49 4.40
N THR A 3 11.16 8.36 4.95
CA THR A 3 10.64 8.19 6.30
C THR A 3 9.14 8.05 6.29
N LEU A 4 8.62 7.41 7.33
CA LEU A 4 7.20 7.34 7.62
C LEU A 4 6.94 8.08 8.92
N ALA A 5 5.92 8.90 8.92
CA ALA A 5 5.53 9.64 10.12
C ALA A 5 4.03 9.51 10.31
N ALA A 6 3.61 9.38 11.56
CA ALA A 6 2.19 9.31 11.85
C ALA A 6 1.50 10.60 11.42
N THR A 7 0.30 10.47 10.89
CA THR A 7 -0.54 11.60 10.54
C THR A 7 -1.55 11.76 11.65
N THR A 8 -1.55 12.92 12.30
CA THR A 8 -2.42 13.12 13.44
C THR A 8 -3.75 13.71 13.09
N ARG A 9 -3.93 14.13 11.86
CA ARG A 9 -5.20 14.73 11.51
C ARG A 9 -5.80 14.02 10.34
N HIS A 10 -7.11 13.95 10.36
CA HIS A 10 -7.88 13.40 9.25
C HIS A 10 -7.51 11.99 8.93
N GLN A 11 -7.70 11.15 9.91
CA GLN A 11 -7.55 9.72 9.70
C GLN A 11 -8.71 9.19 8.87
N ARG A 12 -9.20 10.00 7.95
CA ARG A 12 -10.35 9.59 7.20
C ARG A 12 -10.02 8.42 6.31
N TRP A 13 -11.00 7.56 6.17
CA TRP A 13 -10.90 6.48 5.23
C TRP A 13 -10.64 7.06 3.83
N PRO A 14 -9.80 6.44 3.06
CA PRO A 14 -9.45 6.95 1.75
C PRO A 14 -10.65 7.16 0.87
N SER A 15 -10.64 8.24 0.14
CA SER A 15 -11.70 8.57 -0.79
C SER A 15 -11.66 7.61 -1.97
N ASN A 16 -12.63 7.79 -2.88
CA ASN A 16 -12.66 6.99 -4.09
C ASN A 16 -11.52 7.33 -5.05
N ARG A 17 -10.65 8.27 -4.67
CA ARG A 17 -9.48 8.62 -5.46
C ARG A 17 -8.24 7.89 -4.99
N SER A 18 -8.38 6.94 -4.10
CA SER A 18 -7.27 6.14 -3.63
C SER A 18 -7.31 4.77 -4.29
N GLU A 19 -6.15 4.12 -4.33
CA GLU A 19 -6.00 2.80 -4.91
C GLU A 19 -5.17 1.93 -4.00
N VAL A 20 -5.37 0.63 -4.08
CA VAL A 20 -4.54 -0.31 -3.34
C VAL A 20 -3.18 -0.38 -4.00
N LEU A 21 -2.15 -0.11 -3.24
CA LEU A 21 -0.78 -0.18 -3.74
C LEU A 21 -0.25 -1.60 -3.64
N ALA A 22 -0.43 -2.24 -2.51
CA ALA A 22 0.18 -3.54 -2.25
C ALA A 22 -0.46 -4.21 -1.05
N ASP A 23 -0.19 -5.51 -0.92
CA ASP A 23 -0.51 -6.29 0.26
C ASP A 23 0.82 -6.79 0.81
N LEU A 24 1.15 -6.37 2.01
CA LEU A 24 2.44 -6.67 2.62
C LEU A 24 2.33 -7.89 3.53
N ASP A 25 3.33 -8.74 3.49
CA ASP A 25 3.37 -9.93 4.31
C ASP A 25 3.90 -9.59 5.71
N VAL A 26 3.13 -8.77 6.41
CA VAL A 26 3.43 -8.42 7.79
C VAL A 26 2.10 -8.23 8.52
N PRO A 27 1.96 -8.76 9.72
CA PRO A 27 0.72 -8.56 10.47
C PRO A 27 0.50 -7.07 10.76
N PHE A 28 -0.74 -6.64 10.59
CA PHE A 28 -1.09 -5.23 10.77
C PHE A 28 -0.72 -4.74 12.17
N GLY A 29 -1.01 -5.54 13.19
CA GLY A 29 -0.71 -5.14 14.56
C GLY A 29 0.78 -4.93 14.79
N ASP A 30 1.60 -5.78 14.19
CA ASP A 30 3.05 -5.63 14.32
C ASP A 30 3.54 -4.37 13.64
N LEU A 31 3.02 -4.11 12.43
CA LEU A 31 3.46 -2.95 11.68
C LEU A 31 3.11 -1.65 12.38
N VAL A 32 1.87 -1.52 12.87
CA VAL A 32 1.46 -0.27 13.51
C VAL A 32 2.16 -0.08 14.85
N ARG A 33 2.46 -1.17 15.55
CA ARG A 33 3.21 -1.07 16.80
C ARG A 33 4.63 -0.61 16.52
N ASP A 34 5.28 -1.20 15.54
CA ASP A 34 6.67 -0.86 15.24
C ASP A 34 6.80 0.58 14.74
N LEU A 35 5.79 1.08 14.05
CA LEU A 35 5.79 2.45 13.54
C LEU A 35 5.13 3.43 14.49
N ALA A 36 4.60 2.96 15.62
CA ALA A 36 3.91 3.78 16.61
C ALA A 36 2.77 4.58 15.98
N LEU A 37 1.96 3.95 15.17
CA LEU A 37 0.86 4.60 14.49
C LEU A 37 -0.44 4.41 15.25
N PRO A 38 -1.25 5.47 15.40
CA PRO A 38 -2.58 5.32 15.97
C PRO A 38 -3.49 4.55 15.01
N VAL A 39 -4.37 3.74 15.59
CA VAL A 39 -5.26 2.88 14.85
C VAL A 39 -6.69 3.30 15.07
N GLU A 40 -7.47 3.32 14.00
CA GLU A 40 -8.86 3.67 14.05
C GLU A 40 -9.70 2.52 13.50
N ARG A 41 -10.81 2.19 14.16
CA ARG A 41 -11.71 1.16 13.69
C ARG A 41 -12.79 1.80 12.83
N LEU A 42 -12.92 1.34 11.60
CA LEU A 42 -13.89 1.86 10.65
C LEU A 42 -14.75 0.71 10.12
N THR A 43 -15.80 1.06 9.38
CA THR A 43 -16.68 0.07 8.75
C THR A 43 -16.93 0.51 7.34
N ASP A 44 -16.82 -0.42 6.39
CA ASP A 44 -17.20 -0.16 5.00
C ASP A 44 -18.07 -1.31 4.50
N ASP A 45 -18.24 -1.40 3.19
CA ASP A 45 -19.12 -2.41 2.60
C ASP A 45 -18.68 -3.83 2.88
N LEU A 46 -17.40 -4.01 3.16
CA LEU A 46 -16.85 -5.34 3.39
C LEU A 46 -16.76 -5.70 4.87
N GLY A 47 -17.11 -4.78 5.74
CA GLY A 47 -17.10 -5.05 7.17
C GLY A 47 -16.23 -4.10 7.95
N GLU A 48 -15.90 -4.50 9.16
CA GLU A 48 -15.04 -3.69 10.03
C GLU A 48 -13.59 -3.85 9.64
N LEU A 49 -12.84 -2.76 9.75
CA LEU A 49 -11.41 -2.78 9.45
C LEU A 49 -10.69 -1.83 10.39
N ASP A 50 -9.42 -2.14 10.62
CA ASP A 50 -8.52 -1.27 11.36
C ASP A 50 -7.67 -0.52 10.36
N VAL A 51 -7.50 0.79 10.58
CA VAL A 51 -6.79 1.67 9.65
C VAL A 51 -5.79 2.51 10.43
N ALA A 52 -4.61 2.66 9.87
CA ALA A 52 -3.60 3.57 10.38
C ALA A 52 -3.08 4.39 9.21
N ALA A 53 -3.05 5.70 9.38
CA ALA A 53 -2.61 6.61 8.33
C ALA A 53 -1.22 7.12 8.64
N ALA A 54 -0.42 7.32 7.61
CA ALA A 54 0.93 7.82 7.75
C ALA A 54 1.28 8.68 6.55
N ARG A 55 2.31 9.49 6.72
CA ARG A 55 2.86 10.28 5.63
C ARG A 55 4.19 9.68 5.22
N LEU A 56 4.31 9.37 3.95
CA LEU A 56 5.53 8.81 3.38
C LEU A 56 6.33 9.95 2.76
N GLY A 57 7.54 10.15 3.24
CA GLY A 57 8.34 11.26 2.82
C GLY A 57 7.71 12.57 3.22
N ARG A 58 7.67 13.53 2.30
CA ARG A 58 7.18 14.86 2.62
C ARG A 58 5.68 15.02 2.51
N SER A 59 5.07 14.36 1.55
CA SER A 59 3.70 14.71 1.22
C SER A 59 2.83 13.57 0.77
N ARG A 60 3.37 12.38 0.62
CA ARG A 60 2.55 11.27 0.15
C ARG A 60 1.82 10.63 1.32
N GLN A 61 0.52 10.49 1.18
CA GLN A 61 -0.32 9.89 2.20
C GLN A 61 -0.43 8.39 1.94
N VAL A 62 -0.25 7.59 2.97
CA VAL A 62 -0.47 6.14 2.88
C VAL A 62 -1.41 5.72 3.98
N TRP A 63 -2.22 4.69 3.69
CA TRP A 63 -3.11 4.10 4.67
C TRP A 63 -2.78 2.62 4.74
N PHE A 64 -2.50 2.13 5.94
CA PHE A 64 -2.34 0.71 6.22
C PHE A 64 -3.65 0.22 6.79
N TYR A 65 -4.13 -0.93 6.34
CA TYR A 65 -5.40 -1.41 6.86
C TYR A 65 -5.50 -2.92 6.79
N HIS A 66 -6.41 -3.45 7.60
CA HIS A 66 -6.66 -4.88 7.68
C HIS A 66 -8.10 -5.08 8.10
N TYR A 67 -8.83 -5.92 7.37
CA TYR A 67 -10.21 -6.23 7.72
C TYR A 67 -10.22 -7.19 8.90
N VAL A 68 -11.07 -6.90 9.89
CA VAL A 68 -11.10 -7.65 11.14
C VAL A 68 -11.41 -9.12 10.90
N ALA A 69 -12.30 -9.40 9.94
CA ALA A 69 -12.72 -10.77 9.67
C ALA A 69 -11.74 -11.55 8.80
N ASP A 70 -10.71 -10.91 8.27
CA ASP A 70 -9.73 -11.58 7.41
C ASP A 70 -8.73 -12.35 8.28
N PRO A 71 -8.67 -13.68 8.15
CA PRO A 71 -7.74 -14.45 8.96
C PRO A 71 -6.29 -14.38 8.49
N VAL A 72 -6.04 -13.86 7.30
CA VAL A 72 -4.68 -13.79 6.78
C VAL A 72 -3.97 -12.60 7.42
N PRO A 73 -2.82 -12.82 8.07
CA PRO A 73 -2.14 -11.75 8.81
C PRO A 73 -1.26 -10.91 7.89
N SER A 74 -1.89 -10.13 7.03
CA SER A 74 -1.18 -9.24 6.12
C SER A 74 -1.69 -7.83 6.29
N THR A 75 -1.05 -6.89 5.60
CA THR A 75 -1.40 -5.47 5.71
C THR A 75 -1.60 -4.90 4.32
N LEU A 76 -2.81 -4.42 4.07
CA LEU A 76 -3.10 -3.75 2.81
C LEU A 76 -2.65 -2.30 2.89
N VAL A 77 -2.18 -1.78 1.77
CA VAL A 77 -1.69 -0.41 1.69
C VAL A 77 -2.44 0.31 0.58
N ARG A 78 -2.99 1.48 0.90
CA ARG A 78 -3.62 2.36 -0.08
C ARG A 78 -2.85 3.65 -0.18
N VAL A 79 -2.89 4.23 -1.37
CA VAL A 79 -2.29 5.54 -1.63
C VAL A 79 -3.25 6.34 -2.49
N ASP A 80 -3.05 7.65 -2.58
CA ASP A 80 -3.77 8.45 -3.55
C ASP A 80 -3.42 7.98 -4.94
N ARG A 81 -4.39 8.08 -5.84
CA ARG A 81 -4.18 7.60 -7.20
C ARG A 81 -2.96 8.24 -7.85
N GLY A 82 -2.69 9.50 -7.57
CA GLY A 82 -1.54 10.18 -8.13
C GLY A 82 -0.21 9.65 -7.65
N ASP A 83 -0.22 8.90 -6.55
CA ASP A 83 0.99 8.33 -5.98
C ASP A 83 1.12 6.83 -6.26
N LEU A 84 0.27 6.31 -7.13
CA LEU A 84 0.29 4.88 -7.46
C LEU A 84 1.37 4.63 -8.50
N ASP A 85 2.59 4.40 -8.04
CA ASP A 85 3.70 4.12 -8.93
C ASP A 85 4.77 3.32 -8.21
N ALA A 86 5.76 2.87 -8.97
CA ALA A 86 6.81 2.01 -8.44
C ALA A 86 7.71 2.74 -7.45
N SER A 87 7.88 4.04 -7.62
CA SER A 87 8.73 4.78 -6.69
C SER A 87 8.08 4.89 -5.32
N THR A 88 6.77 5.02 -5.26
CA THR A 88 6.07 5.03 -3.99
C THR A 88 6.21 3.70 -3.27
N LEU A 89 6.08 2.59 -3.99
CA LEU A 89 6.25 1.27 -3.37
C LEU A 89 7.68 1.07 -2.90
N ALA A 90 8.65 1.47 -3.71
CA ALA A 90 10.05 1.34 -3.33
C ALA A 90 10.37 2.19 -2.11
N ASP A 91 9.88 3.42 -2.07
CA ASP A 91 10.10 4.29 -0.92
C ASP A 91 9.42 3.76 0.33
N LEU A 92 8.24 3.19 0.18
CA LEU A 92 7.55 2.59 1.31
C LEU A 92 8.35 1.43 1.88
N ARG A 93 8.82 0.54 1.01
CA ARG A 93 9.61 -0.60 1.48
C ARG A 93 10.90 -0.16 2.13
N ASP A 94 11.53 0.88 1.59
CA ASP A 94 12.72 1.45 2.21
C ASP A 94 12.41 1.97 3.60
N ALA A 95 11.31 2.69 3.75
CA ALA A 95 10.92 3.25 5.05
C ALA A 95 10.59 2.15 6.06
N LEU A 96 10.20 0.97 5.59
CA LEU A 96 9.88 -0.16 6.46
C LEU A 96 11.10 -1.06 6.71
N GLY A 97 12.29 -0.64 6.32
CA GLY A 97 13.50 -1.41 6.60
C GLY A 97 14.06 -2.16 5.40
N GLY A 98 13.34 -2.16 4.30
CA GLY A 98 13.86 -2.72 3.06
C GLY A 98 13.58 -4.19 2.81
N ASP A 99 13.13 -4.92 3.83
CA ASP A 99 13.01 -6.37 3.69
C ASP A 99 11.60 -6.90 3.98
N VAL A 100 10.59 -6.05 3.96
CA VAL A 100 9.22 -6.51 4.13
C VAL A 100 8.76 -7.19 2.84
N PRO A 101 8.36 -8.45 2.89
CA PRO A 101 7.91 -9.13 1.68
C PRO A 101 6.57 -8.57 1.19
N VAL A 102 6.37 -8.62 -0.11
CA VAL A 102 5.13 -8.17 -0.73
C VAL A 102 4.38 -9.41 -1.21
N VAL A 103 3.15 -9.57 -0.72
CA VAL A 103 2.30 -10.67 -1.16
C VAL A 103 1.73 -10.37 -2.52
N TRP A 104 1.35 -9.13 -2.74
CA TRP A 104 0.76 -8.69 -3.99
C TRP A 104 1.05 -7.21 -4.17
N GLN A 105 1.27 -6.79 -5.39
CA GLN A 105 1.40 -5.37 -5.68
C GLN A 105 0.56 -5.03 -6.89
N ASN A 106 0.05 -3.80 -6.91
CA ASN A 106 -0.75 -3.32 -8.00
C ASN A 106 0.12 -3.28 -9.26
N PRO A 107 -0.31 -3.89 -10.36
CA PRO A 107 0.50 -3.89 -11.58
C PRO A 107 0.85 -2.49 -12.07
N GLU A 108 -0.01 -1.51 -11.83
CA GLU A 108 0.27 -0.15 -12.25
C GLU A 108 1.40 0.47 -11.46
N ALA A 109 1.74 -0.09 -10.31
CA ALA A 109 2.81 0.42 -9.48
C ALA A 109 4.11 -0.33 -9.65
N GLY A 110 4.10 -1.40 -10.44
CA GLY A 110 5.24 -2.28 -10.45
C GLY A 110 6.22 -2.08 -11.57
N GLU A 111 5.78 -1.48 -12.67
CA GLU A 111 6.53 -1.61 -13.91
C GLU A 111 6.65 -0.33 -14.70
N PRO A 112 7.13 0.74 -14.10
CA PRO A 112 7.11 2.01 -14.83
C PRO A 112 7.98 2.00 -16.07
N ASP A 113 9.12 1.39 -16.02
CA ASP A 113 10.03 1.39 -17.16
C ASP A 113 9.74 0.28 -18.12
N ARG A 114 8.93 -0.64 -17.76
CA ARG A 114 8.48 -1.66 -18.68
C ARG A 114 7.58 -1.09 -19.74
N ALA A 115 6.92 -0.04 -19.40
CA ALA A 115 6.07 0.62 -20.34
C ALA A 115 6.83 0.94 -21.60
N GLY A 116 8.06 1.20 -21.48
CA GLY A 116 8.84 1.47 -22.66
C GLY A 116 9.29 0.24 -23.35
N ALA A 117 9.39 -0.82 -22.67
CA ALA A 117 9.94 -2.01 -23.26
C ALA A 117 8.88 -2.82 -23.97
N ASP A 118 8.44 -2.96 -23.85
CA ASP A 118 7.66 -3.77 -24.21
C ASP A 118 6.73 -3.76 -24.56
N GLY A 119 6.69 -3.47 -24.63
CA GLY A 119 5.76 -3.36 -24.84
C GLY A 119 5.25 -4.03 -25.03
N THR A 120 5.44 -4.50 -25.31
CA THR A 120 5.02 -5.10 -25.41
C THR A 120 4.67 -5.94 -25.14
N ALA A 121 4.55 -6.10 -25.12
CA ALA A 121 4.29 -6.78 -24.72
C ALA A 121 3.73 -7.48 -24.45
N ASP A 122 3.42 -7.49 -24.55
CA ASP A 122 3.01 -8.09 -24.16
C ASP A 122 2.48 -8.61 -24.12
N PRO A 123 2.50 -8.70 -24.52
CA PRO A 123 2.04 -9.12 -24.31
C PRO A 123 1.77 -9.77 -23.98
N GLY A 124 1.84 -9.68 -24.15
CA GLY A 124 1.73 -10.04 -23.63
C GLY A 124 1.44 -10.45 -23.04
N GLY A 125 1.41 -10.40 -23.24
CA GLY A 125 1.34 -10.50 -22.57
C GLY A 125 0.84 -10.75 -21.97
N PHE A 126 0.67 -10.86 -21.96
CA PHE A 126 0.40 -11.06 -21.33
C PHE A 126 0.03 -11.34 -20.73
N ALA A 127 -0.05 -11.23 -21.06
CA ALA A 127 -0.26 -11.39 -20.48
C ALA A 127 -0.38 -11.74 -19.85
N ALA A 128 -0.55 -11.75 -19.97
CA ALA A 128 -0.68 -11.94 -19.34
C ALA A 128 -0.72 -12.23 -18.69
N ALA A 129 -0.87 -12.18 -18.74
CA ALA A 129 -0.97 -12.32 -18.07
C ALA A 129 -1.09 -12.40 -17.57
N GLY A 130 -1.16 -12.29 -17.67
CA GLY A 130 -1.45 -12.23 -17.18
C GLY A 130 -1.63 -12.24 -17.02
N ALA A 131 -1.76 -12.12 -17.07
CA ALA A 131 -2.07 -12.13 -17.02
C ALA A 131 -2.00 -12.16 -17.01
#